data_ba54e7bbe65364019fd0abdc3b2a07f9
#
_entry.id   ba54e7bbe65364019fd0abdc3b2a07f9
#
_cell.length_a   1.000
_cell.length_b   1.000
_cell.length_c   1.000
_cell.angle_alpha   90.00
_cell.angle_beta   90.00
_cell.angle_gamma   90.00
#
_symmetry.space_group_name_H-M   'P 1'
#
loop_
_entity.id
_entity.type
_entity.pdbx_description
1 polymer ?
#
loop_
_entity_poly.entity_id
_entity_poly.type
_entity_poly.pdbx_seq_one_letter_code
_entity_poly.pdbx_strand_id
1 'polypeptide(L)'
;MANNTIAVLRQMLASLDDAKKYQSLRDVMSTMNAPDLAAVFEDLPEEKMPVLFRLCPKDLAADVFAELGSETQEALIRGLTDRELKSVVEELCVDDATDLVEEMPASVVKRILAQAEPDTRKMINELLKYPEDSAGGVMTTEFMELAPDWTVRSAMDAIRQNGIDKETINNCYVTRKDRTLVGVVSLRALVLEKNEQRPVEELMNPNVVSVVTSTDREDAAQLIEKYGYLALPVVDKENRLVGILTVDDAISILQDEASEDIAKMNAMTPSDKPYFKQSMRDVYKSRIPWLLFLMLSATFSSLVIRGYESALAAVTVLTAYIPMLTDAGGNAGSQSTSTIIRSMAVGDITPHDLPRIIWRECRVALMCGVTLAVCNFFKMLLLDRIAAPVALVVCVTLIFTVLLSQLIGVLLPVIAEKFKIDPAVMASPLITTIVDTTTLLIYFNVAKMVLHI
;
A
#
# COMPACT_ATOMS: atom_id res chain seq x y z
N MET A 1 -3.19 -10.39 -26.79
CA MET A 1 -2.62 -11.72 -27.15
C MET A 1 -2.49 -12.60 -25.91
N ALA A 2 -2.02 -12.09 -24.79
CA ALA A 2 -1.86 -12.85 -23.53
C ALA A 2 -3.11 -13.65 -23.10
N ASN A 3 -4.29 -13.05 -23.06
CA ASN A 3 -5.54 -13.74 -22.69
C ASN A 3 -5.88 -14.97 -23.55
N ASN A 4 -5.50 -14.98 -24.83
CA ASN A 4 -5.71 -16.14 -25.69
C ASN A 4 -4.72 -17.26 -25.37
N THR A 5 -3.46 -16.93 -25.07
CA THR A 5 -2.42 -17.89 -24.73
C THR A 5 -2.70 -18.56 -23.40
N ILE A 6 -3.11 -17.77 -22.39
CA ILE A 6 -3.56 -18.28 -21.09
C ILE A 6 -4.75 -19.24 -21.23
N ALA A 7 -5.75 -18.90 -22.06
CA ALA A 7 -6.91 -19.75 -22.32
C ALA A 7 -6.50 -21.07 -22.99
N VAL A 8 -5.58 -21.02 -23.95
CA VAL A 8 -5.02 -22.22 -24.62
C VAL A 8 -4.26 -23.08 -23.62
N LEU A 9 -3.42 -22.48 -22.78
CA LEU A 9 -2.66 -23.21 -21.77
C LEU A 9 -3.61 -23.90 -20.77
N ARG A 10 -4.64 -23.20 -20.27
CA ARG A 10 -5.68 -23.80 -19.39
C ARG A 10 -6.41 -24.97 -20.06
N GLN A 11 -6.72 -24.85 -21.35
CA GLN A 11 -7.37 -25.92 -22.10
C GLN A 11 -6.44 -27.13 -22.29
N MET A 12 -5.14 -26.90 -22.55
CA MET A 12 -4.14 -27.96 -22.65
C MET A 12 -3.93 -28.68 -21.30
N LEU A 13 -3.92 -27.91 -20.20
CA LEU A 13 -3.82 -28.44 -18.83
C LEU A 13 -5.02 -29.30 -18.41
N ALA A 14 -6.22 -28.98 -18.89
CA ALA A 14 -7.41 -29.79 -18.64
C ALA A 14 -7.34 -31.18 -19.29
N SER A 15 -6.44 -31.39 -20.28
CA SER A 15 -6.31 -32.64 -21.09
C SER A 15 -4.92 -33.27 -20.96
N LEU A 16 -4.31 -33.25 -19.77
CA LEU A 16 -2.91 -33.63 -19.49
C LEU A 16 -2.54 -35.12 -19.60
N ASP A 17 -3.40 -35.98 -20.13
CA ASP A 17 -3.16 -37.43 -20.12
C ASP A 17 -2.20 -37.95 -21.25
N ASP A 18 -1.56 -37.08 -22.03
CA ASP A 18 -0.78 -37.52 -23.21
C ASP A 18 0.65 -36.91 -23.21
N ALA A 19 1.68 -37.75 -23.21
CA ALA A 19 3.09 -37.36 -23.16
C ALA A 19 3.53 -36.43 -24.32
N LYS A 20 2.87 -36.46 -25.48
CA LYS A 20 3.12 -35.56 -26.60
C LYS A 20 2.71 -34.10 -26.31
N LYS A 21 1.84 -33.90 -25.34
CA LYS A 21 1.34 -32.56 -24.95
C LYS A 21 2.33 -31.81 -24.05
N TYR A 22 3.19 -32.52 -23.31
CA TYR A 22 4.20 -31.87 -22.44
C TYR A 22 5.20 -31.02 -23.22
N GLN A 23 5.63 -31.48 -24.42
CA GLN A 23 6.54 -30.70 -25.24
C GLN A 23 5.86 -29.44 -25.79
N SER A 24 4.60 -29.57 -26.25
CA SER A 24 3.83 -28.40 -26.70
C SER A 24 3.52 -27.43 -25.57
N LEU A 25 3.28 -27.92 -24.34
CA LEU A 25 3.12 -27.11 -23.16
C LEU A 25 4.39 -26.30 -22.85
N ARG A 26 5.54 -26.96 -22.84
CA ARG A 26 6.84 -26.32 -22.64
C ARG A 26 7.11 -25.23 -23.68
N ASP A 27 6.82 -25.51 -24.95
CA ASP A 27 7.00 -24.56 -26.04
C ASP A 27 6.08 -23.34 -25.88
N VAL A 28 4.85 -23.52 -25.43
CA VAL A 28 3.92 -22.41 -25.12
C VAL A 28 4.42 -21.63 -23.92
N MET A 29 4.80 -22.29 -22.83
CA MET A 29 5.28 -21.65 -21.61
C MET A 29 6.54 -20.81 -21.85
N SER A 30 7.46 -21.29 -22.71
CA SER A 30 8.68 -20.55 -23.05
C SER A 30 8.43 -19.25 -23.84
N THR A 31 7.22 -19.02 -24.32
CA THR A 31 6.81 -17.79 -25.01
C THR A 31 6.03 -16.82 -24.13
N MET A 32 5.76 -17.21 -22.87
CA MET A 32 5.00 -16.39 -21.92
C MET A 32 5.94 -15.66 -20.97
N ASN A 33 5.46 -14.54 -20.43
CA ASN A 33 6.15 -13.82 -19.37
C ASN A 33 5.86 -14.45 -18.01
N ALA A 34 6.76 -14.24 -17.03
CA ALA A 34 6.65 -14.80 -15.70
C ALA A 34 5.31 -14.45 -14.99
N PRO A 35 4.83 -13.19 -14.94
CA PRO A 35 3.55 -12.85 -14.31
C PRO A 35 2.34 -13.54 -14.94
N ASP A 36 2.33 -13.71 -16.30
CA ASP A 36 1.25 -14.41 -17.00
C ASP A 36 1.22 -15.92 -16.65
N LEU A 37 2.39 -16.52 -16.46
CA LEU A 37 2.52 -17.91 -16.02
C LEU A 37 2.13 -18.07 -14.56
N ALA A 38 2.59 -17.18 -13.68
CA ALA A 38 2.22 -17.16 -12.27
C ALA A 38 0.69 -17.13 -12.09
N ALA A 39 -0.01 -16.27 -12.84
CA ALA A 39 -1.47 -16.23 -12.84
C ALA A 39 -2.14 -17.55 -13.25
N VAL A 40 -1.47 -18.38 -14.07
CA VAL A 40 -1.96 -19.73 -14.41
C VAL A 40 -1.74 -20.70 -13.25
N PHE A 41 -0.58 -20.63 -12.59
CA PHE A 41 -0.30 -21.47 -11.41
C PHE A 41 -1.26 -21.22 -10.27
N GLU A 42 -1.64 -19.95 -10.05
CA GLU A 42 -2.58 -19.53 -9.01
C GLU A 42 -3.96 -20.19 -9.12
N ASP A 43 -4.37 -20.56 -10.33
CA ASP A 43 -5.64 -21.24 -10.62
C ASP A 43 -5.53 -22.77 -10.66
N LEU A 44 -4.32 -23.34 -10.45
CA LEU A 44 -4.13 -24.79 -10.56
C LEU A 44 -4.39 -25.53 -9.25
N PRO A 45 -4.88 -26.78 -9.32
CA PRO A 45 -4.84 -27.69 -8.17
C PRO A 45 -3.39 -27.96 -7.73
N GLU A 46 -3.15 -27.97 -6.41
CA GLU A 46 -1.83 -28.18 -5.81
C GLU A 46 -1.08 -29.39 -6.38
N GLU A 47 -1.80 -30.48 -6.66
CA GLU A 47 -1.24 -31.72 -7.21
C GLU A 47 -0.59 -31.57 -8.59
N LYS A 48 -1.06 -30.59 -9.39
CA LYS A 48 -0.58 -30.35 -10.76
C LYS A 48 0.54 -29.32 -10.83
N MET A 49 0.68 -28.45 -9.82
CA MET A 49 1.68 -27.37 -9.80
C MET A 49 3.11 -27.89 -9.96
N PRO A 50 3.61 -28.90 -9.20
CA PRO A 50 4.97 -29.37 -9.36
C PRO A 50 5.26 -29.99 -10.73
N VAL A 51 4.24 -30.60 -11.36
CA VAL A 51 4.38 -31.19 -12.70
C VAL A 51 4.54 -30.11 -13.75
N LEU A 52 3.73 -29.05 -13.68
CA LEU A 52 3.83 -27.92 -14.59
C LEU A 52 5.12 -27.15 -14.37
N PHE A 53 5.51 -26.93 -13.13
CA PHE A 53 6.74 -26.21 -12.77
C PHE A 53 7.99 -26.90 -13.33
N ARG A 54 8.06 -28.22 -13.33
CA ARG A 54 9.15 -28.99 -13.97
C ARG A 54 9.22 -28.82 -15.47
N LEU A 55 8.16 -28.33 -16.11
CA LEU A 55 8.15 -28.04 -17.55
C LEU A 55 8.63 -26.62 -17.86
N CYS A 56 8.67 -25.72 -16.88
CA CYS A 56 9.20 -24.38 -17.05
C CYS A 56 10.67 -24.44 -17.50
N PRO A 57 11.11 -23.59 -18.44
CA PRO A 57 12.51 -23.33 -18.65
C PRO A 57 13.17 -22.87 -17.35
N LYS A 58 14.42 -23.26 -17.10
CA LYS A 58 15.08 -22.97 -15.81
C LYS A 58 15.14 -21.48 -15.52
N ASP A 59 15.53 -20.71 -16.53
CA ASP A 59 15.70 -19.25 -16.43
C ASP A 59 14.38 -18.52 -16.10
N LEU A 60 13.23 -19.12 -16.49
CA LEU A 60 11.90 -18.58 -16.26
C LEU A 60 11.26 -19.11 -14.95
N ALA A 61 11.77 -20.24 -14.44
CA ALA A 61 11.15 -20.91 -13.30
C ALA A 61 11.31 -20.12 -12.00
N ALA A 62 12.45 -19.46 -11.80
CA ALA A 62 12.71 -18.61 -10.64
C ALA A 62 11.86 -17.35 -10.70
N ASP A 63 11.81 -16.66 -11.84
CA ASP A 63 10.99 -15.47 -12.06
C ASP A 63 9.48 -15.79 -11.83
N VAL A 64 8.99 -16.93 -12.37
CA VAL A 64 7.61 -17.38 -12.14
C VAL A 64 7.37 -17.67 -10.67
N PHE A 65 8.35 -18.24 -9.98
CA PHE A 65 8.24 -18.57 -8.57
C PHE A 65 8.16 -17.30 -7.69
N ALA A 66 8.96 -16.27 -7.99
CA ALA A 66 8.92 -14.98 -7.30
C ALA A 66 7.54 -14.30 -7.41
N GLU A 67 6.92 -14.39 -8.59
CA GLU A 67 5.59 -13.81 -8.86
C GLU A 67 4.40 -14.58 -8.24
N LEU A 68 4.63 -15.76 -7.63
CA LEU A 68 3.57 -16.53 -6.98
C LEU A 68 3.25 -15.97 -5.59
N GLY A 69 1.97 -15.95 -5.23
CA GLY A 69 1.58 -15.66 -3.84
C GLY A 69 2.06 -16.72 -2.85
N SER A 70 2.33 -16.35 -1.60
CA SER A 70 2.96 -17.16 -0.56
C SER A 70 2.29 -18.53 -0.33
N GLU A 71 0.97 -18.61 -0.41
CA GLU A 71 0.23 -19.90 -0.29
C GLU A 71 0.56 -20.86 -1.45
N THR A 72 0.68 -20.32 -2.66
CA THR A 72 1.03 -21.09 -3.87
C THR A 72 2.49 -21.50 -3.86
N GLN A 73 3.38 -20.61 -3.41
CA GLN A 73 4.80 -20.91 -3.17
C GLN A 73 4.95 -22.04 -2.15
N GLU A 74 4.26 -21.96 -1.01
CA GLU A 74 4.30 -23.00 0.03
C GLU A 74 3.82 -24.36 -0.53
N ALA A 75 2.70 -24.40 -1.25
CA ALA A 75 2.17 -25.60 -1.86
C ALA A 75 3.16 -26.19 -2.87
N LEU A 76 3.78 -25.33 -3.69
CA LEU A 76 4.79 -25.75 -4.66
C LEU A 76 6.05 -26.29 -3.98
N ILE A 77 6.58 -25.62 -2.97
CA ILE A 77 7.74 -26.06 -2.19
C ILE A 77 7.51 -27.45 -1.58
N ARG A 78 6.31 -27.72 -1.07
CA ARG A 78 5.96 -29.06 -0.54
C ARG A 78 6.04 -30.15 -1.60
N GLY A 79 5.74 -29.83 -2.87
CA GLY A 79 5.76 -30.75 -4.00
C GLY A 79 7.11 -30.89 -4.72
N LEU A 80 8.07 -29.99 -4.45
CA LEU A 80 9.41 -30.01 -5.03
C LEU A 80 10.34 -30.92 -4.22
N THR A 81 11.30 -31.53 -4.93
CA THR A 81 12.45 -32.20 -4.30
C THR A 81 13.46 -31.17 -3.76
N ASP A 82 14.33 -31.58 -2.84
CA ASP A 82 15.36 -30.68 -2.29
C ASP A 82 16.33 -30.16 -3.38
N ARG A 83 16.57 -30.95 -4.42
CA ARG A 83 17.41 -30.52 -5.56
C ARG A 83 16.73 -29.47 -6.42
N GLU A 84 15.42 -29.60 -6.62
CA GLU A 84 14.62 -28.63 -7.38
C GLU A 84 14.50 -27.34 -6.60
N LEU A 85 14.21 -27.44 -5.29
CA LEU A 85 14.15 -26.27 -4.39
C LEU A 85 15.49 -25.53 -4.35
N LYS A 86 16.61 -26.25 -4.27
CA LYS A 86 17.95 -25.66 -4.33
C LYS A 86 18.13 -24.83 -5.62
N SER A 87 17.75 -25.41 -6.77
CA SER A 87 17.88 -24.71 -8.06
C SER A 87 17.02 -23.44 -8.16
N VAL A 88 15.85 -23.41 -7.50
CA VAL A 88 14.99 -22.21 -7.44
C VAL A 88 15.61 -21.15 -6.53
N VAL A 89 16.02 -21.53 -5.32
CA VAL A 89 16.58 -20.59 -4.34
C VAL A 89 17.91 -19.98 -4.79
N GLU A 90 18.70 -20.69 -5.62
CA GLU A 90 19.95 -20.18 -6.16
C GLU A 90 19.78 -19.20 -7.33
N GLU A 91 18.64 -19.25 -8.01
CA GLU A 91 18.31 -18.36 -9.14
C GLU A 91 17.43 -17.16 -8.70
N LEU A 92 16.82 -17.20 -7.50
CA LEU A 92 16.06 -16.08 -6.95
C LEU A 92 16.97 -14.93 -6.56
N CYS A 93 16.52 -13.70 -6.77
CA CYS A 93 17.13 -12.51 -6.18
C CYS A 93 17.12 -12.60 -4.65
N VAL A 94 18.07 -11.96 -3.98
CA VAL A 94 18.26 -12.14 -2.52
C VAL A 94 17.10 -11.54 -1.72
N ASP A 95 16.49 -10.47 -2.17
CA ASP A 95 15.27 -9.86 -1.65
C ASP A 95 14.09 -10.82 -1.76
N ASP A 96 13.77 -11.35 -2.95
CA ASP A 96 12.72 -12.35 -3.16
C ASP A 96 12.92 -13.59 -2.26
N ALA A 97 14.16 -14.04 -2.12
CA ALA A 97 14.48 -15.16 -1.23
C ALA A 97 14.33 -14.80 0.25
N THR A 98 14.46 -13.53 0.61
CA THR A 98 14.24 -13.01 1.97
C THR A 98 12.75 -12.91 2.28
N ASP A 99 11.97 -12.31 1.39
CA ASP A 99 10.51 -12.23 1.49
C ASP A 99 9.88 -13.63 1.59
N LEU A 100 10.35 -14.57 0.76
CA LEU A 100 9.95 -15.97 0.85
C LEU A 100 10.20 -16.56 2.24
N VAL A 101 11.34 -16.24 2.87
CA VAL A 101 11.68 -16.75 4.22
C VAL A 101 10.81 -16.08 5.29
N GLU A 102 10.47 -14.79 5.16
CA GLU A 102 9.63 -14.08 6.11
C GLU A 102 8.18 -14.57 6.10
N GLU A 103 7.64 -14.88 4.94
CA GLU A 103 6.25 -15.31 4.77
C GLU A 103 6.01 -16.81 5.06
N MET A 104 7.06 -17.63 5.05
CA MET A 104 6.92 -19.09 5.14
C MET A 104 6.85 -19.62 6.57
N PRO A 105 6.10 -20.72 6.81
CA PRO A 105 6.13 -21.44 8.09
C PRO A 105 7.54 -21.93 8.44
N ALA A 106 7.90 -21.93 9.73
CA ALA A 106 9.24 -22.26 10.22
C ALA A 106 9.81 -23.61 9.70
N SER A 107 8.95 -24.60 9.39
CA SER A 107 9.36 -25.87 8.79
C SER A 107 9.85 -25.73 7.36
N VAL A 108 9.23 -24.85 6.59
CA VAL A 108 9.58 -24.53 5.19
C VAL A 108 10.82 -23.68 5.18
N VAL A 109 10.90 -22.61 6.01
CA VAL A 109 12.10 -21.78 6.20
C VAL A 109 13.35 -22.62 6.46
N LYS A 110 13.25 -23.58 7.38
CA LYS A 110 14.37 -24.48 7.66
C LYS A 110 14.81 -25.28 6.45
N ARG A 111 13.86 -25.68 5.60
CA ARG A 111 14.13 -26.44 4.38
C ARG A 111 14.80 -25.55 3.33
N ILE A 112 14.28 -24.31 3.12
CA ILE A 112 14.86 -23.31 2.19
C ILE A 112 16.29 -23.01 2.59
N LEU A 113 16.52 -22.57 3.83
CA LEU A 113 17.86 -22.22 4.34
C LEU A 113 18.86 -23.40 4.34
N ALA A 114 18.36 -24.64 4.42
CA ALA A 114 19.23 -25.82 4.32
C ALA A 114 19.71 -26.07 2.88
N GLN A 115 18.96 -25.65 1.87
CA GLN A 115 19.30 -25.79 0.46
C GLN A 115 20.09 -24.58 -0.09
N ALA A 116 19.92 -23.39 0.49
CA ALA A 116 20.63 -22.16 0.09
C ALA A 116 22.17 -22.30 0.28
N GLU A 117 22.92 -21.73 -0.65
CA GLU A 117 24.38 -21.63 -0.53
C GLU A 117 24.82 -20.81 0.69
N PRO A 118 26.02 -21.01 1.23
CA PRO A 118 26.48 -20.30 2.43
C PRO A 118 26.45 -18.78 2.31
N ASP A 119 26.77 -18.24 1.14
CA ASP A 119 26.81 -16.80 0.87
C ASP A 119 25.40 -16.24 0.75
N THR A 120 24.50 -16.88 -0.02
CA THR A 120 23.08 -16.52 -0.11
C THR A 120 22.39 -16.57 1.25
N ARG A 121 22.61 -17.64 2.01
CA ARG A 121 22.09 -17.76 3.38
C ARG A 121 22.58 -16.65 4.31
N LYS A 122 23.81 -16.22 4.15
CA LYS A 122 24.37 -15.10 4.93
C LYS A 122 23.69 -13.80 4.56
N MET A 123 23.49 -13.54 3.27
CA MET A 123 22.78 -12.34 2.79
C MET A 123 21.34 -12.30 3.26
N ILE A 124 20.58 -13.38 3.12
CA ILE A 124 19.21 -13.49 3.64
C ILE A 124 19.20 -13.19 5.16
N ASN A 125 20.09 -13.80 5.96
CA ASN A 125 20.17 -13.54 7.40
C ASN A 125 20.63 -12.12 7.76
N GLU A 126 21.28 -11.41 6.86
CA GLU A 126 21.60 -9.99 7.02
C GLU A 126 20.40 -9.11 6.73
N LEU A 127 19.62 -9.39 5.69
CA LEU A 127 18.39 -8.65 5.35
C LEU A 127 17.30 -8.84 6.40
N LEU A 128 17.08 -10.05 6.89
CA LEU A 128 16.14 -10.36 7.98
C LEU A 128 16.39 -9.61 9.32
N LYS A 129 17.46 -8.84 9.43
CA LYS A 129 17.70 -7.98 10.62
C LYS A 129 17.02 -6.62 10.51
N TYR A 130 16.66 -6.21 9.32
CA TYR A 130 15.96 -4.95 9.10
C TYR A 130 14.46 -5.16 9.34
N PRO A 131 13.74 -4.13 9.80
CA PRO A 131 12.28 -4.21 9.88
C PRO A 131 11.68 -4.37 8.47
N GLU A 132 10.67 -5.22 8.33
CA GLU A 132 9.94 -5.50 7.08
C GLU A 132 9.41 -4.21 6.43
N ASP A 133 8.85 -3.28 7.23
CA ASP A 133 8.34 -1.99 6.75
C ASP A 133 9.42 -0.93 6.54
N SER A 134 10.67 -1.32 6.34
CA SER A 134 11.78 -0.37 6.14
C SER A 134 12.46 -0.55 4.78
N ALA A 135 13.09 0.52 4.27
CA ALA A 135 13.90 0.45 3.06
C ALA A 135 15.00 -0.62 3.11
N GLY A 136 15.48 -0.96 4.32
CA GLY A 136 16.43 -2.04 4.53
C GLY A 136 15.82 -3.44 4.43
N GLY A 137 14.52 -3.61 4.73
CA GLY A 137 13.80 -4.86 4.60
C GLY A 137 13.47 -5.21 3.14
N VAL A 138 13.16 -4.19 2.35
CA VAL A 138 12.72 -4.35 0.94
C VAL A 138 13.83 -4.07 -0.09
N MET A 139 15.08 -3.92 0.33
CA MET A 139 16.19 -3.65 -0.59
C MET A 139 16.82 -4.92 -1.13
N THR A 140 17.28 -4.88 -2.38
CA THR A 140 18.21 -5.88 -2.89
C THR A 140 19.66 -5.48 -2.66
N THR A 141 20.54 -6.47 -2.46
CA THR A 141 21.99 -6.25 -2.35
C THR A 141 22.73 -6.47 -3.68
N GLU A 142 22.00 -6.77 -4.73
CA GLU A 142 22.51 -7.16 -6.04
C GLU A 142 22.65 -5.96 -7.01
N PHE A 143 23.43 -4.98 -6.62
CA PHE A 143 23.69 -3.77 -7.41
C PHE A 143 25.10 -3.73 -7.98
N MET A 144 25.32 -2.85 -9.00
CA MET A 144 26.62 -2.66 -9.63
C MET A 144 27.39 -1.52 -8.96
N GLU A 145 28.57 -1.86 -8.42
CA GLU A 145 29.46 -0.97 -7.70
C GLU A 145 30.72 -0.67 -8.53
N LEU A 146 31.10 0.62 -8.62
CA LEU A 146 32.28 1.09 -9.36
C LEU A 146 33.17 1.93 -8.47
N ALA A 147 34.49 1.89 -8.67
CA ALA A 147 35.40 2.79 -7.97
C ALA A 147 35.55 4.11 -8.73
N PRO A 148 35.68 5.26 -8.02
CA PRO A 148 35.75 6.58 -8.65
C PRO A 148 36.98 6.76 -9.55
N ASP A 149 38.09 6.11 -9.23
CA ASP A 149 39.35 6.13 -9.98
C ASP A 149 39.40 5.18 -11.18
N TRP A 150 38.34 4.36 -11.38
CA TRP A 150 38.27 3.48 -12.52
C TRP A 150 38.06 4.27 -13.83
N THR A 151 38.68 3.79 -14.92
CA THR A 151 38.39 4.32 -16.25
C THR A 151 37.05 3.82 -16.77
N VAL A 152 36.46 4.51 -17.75
CA VAL A 152 35.23 4.07 -18.43
C VAL A 152 35.41 2.64 -18.98
N ARG A 153 36.59 2.33 -19.54
CA ARG A 153 36.92 0.98 -20.03
C ARG A 153 36.84 -0.05 -18.90
N SER A 154 37.51 0.21 -17.79
CA SER A 154 37.51 -0.73 -16.64
C SER A 154 36.08 -0.90 -16.05
N ALA A 155 35.28 0.16 -15.99
CA ALA A 155 33.89 0.11 -15.55
C ALA A 155 33.03 -0.76 -16.50
N MET A 156 33.18 -0.57 -17.82
CA MET A 156 32.47 -1.36 -18.82
C MET A 156 32.86 -2.84 -18.80
N ASP A 157 34.17 -3.13 -18.58
CA ASP A 157 34.62 -4.50 -18.47
C ASP A 157 34.11 -5.18 -17.21
N ALA A 158 34.03 -4.45 -16.07
CA ALA A 158 33.44 -4.94 -14.83
C ALA A 158 31.92 -5.20 -14.97
N ILE A 159 31.18 -4.31 -15.65
CA ILE A 159 29.76 -4.52 -15.94
C ILE A 159 29.53 -5.76 -16.80
N ARG A 160 30.37 -5.99 -17.83
CA ARG A 160 30.25 -7.18 -18.68
C ARG A 160 30.56 -8.49 -17.96
N GLN A 161 31.44 -8.45 -16.96
CA GLN A 161 31.81 -9.62 -16.17
C GLN A 161 30.83 -9.97 -15.06
N ASN A 162 30.33 -8.96 -14.36
CA ASN A 162 29.57 -9.14 -13.12
C ASN A 162 28.10 -8.71 -13.23
N GLY A 163 27.69 -8.08 -14.34
CA GLY A 163 26.36 -7.48 -14.45
C GLY A 163 25.24 -8.49 -14.67
N ILE A 164 25.57 -9.77 -14.96
CA ILE A 164 24.57 -10.82 -15.15
C ILE A 164 23.91 -11.21 -13.82
N ASP A 165 24.66 -11.09 -12.71
CA ASP A 165 24.21 -11.45 -11.38
C ASP A 165 23.74 -10.19 -10.61
N LYS A 166 23.32 -9.13 -11.31
CA LYS A 166 22.87 -7.87 -10.72
C LYS A 166 21.44 -7.60 -11.11
N GLU A 167 20.65 -7.16 -10.16
CA GLU A 167 19.25 -6.77 -10.34
C GLU A 167 19.12 -5.74 -11.47
N THR A 168 19.98 -4.73 -11.47
CA THR A 168 20.05 -3.75 -12.53
C THR A 168 21.46 -3.23 -12.75
N ILE A 169 21.81 -2.98 -14.03
CA ILE A 169 23.02 -2.29 -14.43
C ILE A 169 22.75 -0.89 -15.01
N ASN A 170 21.49 -0.48 -15.06
CA ASN A 170 21.10 0.82 -15.59
C ASN A 170 21.74 1.98 -14.84
N ASN A 171 21.83 1.84 -13.50
CA ASN A 171 22.52 2.74 -12.61
C ASN A 171 23.63 1.99 -11.88
N CYS A 172 24.86 2.48 -12.03
CA CYS A 172 26.01 1.96 -11.31
C CYS A 172 26.39 2.95 -10.22
N TYR A 173 26.60 2.46 -9.02
CA TYR A 173 26.89 3.29 -7.84
C TYR A 173 28.38 3.42 -7.63
N VAL A 174 28.84 4.65 -7.47
CA VAL A 174 30.25 4.92 -7.26
C VAL A 174 30.54 5.01 -5.79
N THR A 175 31.40 4.12 -5.30
CA THR A 175 31.72 4.01 -3.88
C THR A 175 33.23 4.07 -3.65
N ARG A 176 33.62 4.54 -2.47
CA ARG A 176 34.99 4.42 -2.00
C ARG A 176 35.29 3.02 -1.48
N LYS A 177 36.55 2.76 -1.13
CA LYS A 177 36.99 1.47 -0.57
C LYS A 177 36.29 1.06 0.75
N ASP A 178 35.76 2.02 1.47
CA ASP A 178 34.97 1.86 2.69
C ASP A 178 33.48 1.73 2.41
N ARG A 179 33.07 1.58 1.12
CA ARG A 179 31.70 1.53 0.60
C ARG A 179 30.91 2.83 0.77
N THR A 180 31.55 3.96 1.15
CA THR A 180 30.86 5.25 1.19
C THR A 180 30.36 5.63 -0.20
N LEU A 181 29.07 5.90 -0.35
CA LEU A 181 28.46 6.33 -1.59
C LEU A 181 28.89 7.74 -1.94
N VAL A 182 29.50 7.94 -3.12
CA VAL A 182 30.01 9.25 -3.58
C VAL A 182 29.39 9.73 -4.88
N GLY A 183 28.70 8.85 -5.62
CA GLY A 183 28.08 9.23 -6.87
C GLY A 183 27.27 8.09 -7.49
N VAL A 184 26.57 8.42 -8.56
CA VAL A 184 25.89 7.46 -9.44
C VAL A 184 26.24 7.78 -10.88
N VAL A 185 26.49 6.76 -11.68
CA VAL A 185 26.70 6.88 -13.12
C VAL A 185 25.76 5.94 -13.86
N SER A 186 25.04 6.45 -14.86
CA SER A 186 24.18 5.59 -15.68
C SER A 186 24.99 4.81 -16.71
N LEU A 187 24.57 3.56 -17.00
CA LEU A 187 25.12 2.77 -18.10
C LEU A 187 25.11 3.57 -19.42
N ARG A 188 24.06 4.36 -19.65
CA ARG A 188 23.95 5.24 -20.81
C ARG A 188 25.12 6.23 -20.89
N ALA A 189 25.53 6.83 -19.76
CA ALA A 189 26.64 7.79 -19.74
C ALA A 189 27.96 7.10 -20.07
N LEU A 190 28.19 5.89 -19.53
CA LEU A 190 29.38 5.10 -19.81
C LEU A 190 29.46 4.67 -21.29
N VAL A 191 28.34 4.21 -21.86
CA VAL A 191 28.26 3.76 -23.27
C VAL A 191 28.46 4.91 -24.25
N LEU A 192 28.00 6.12 -23.92
CA LEU A 192 28.10 7.28 -24.81
C LEU A 192 29.43 8.04 -24.68
N GLU A 193 30.24 7.77 -23.64
CA GLU A 193 31.53 8.40 -23.46
C GLU A 193 32.52 7.81 -24.49
N LYS A 194 33.19 8.69 -25.25
CA LYS A 194 34.15 8.32 -26.30
C LYS A 194 35.56 8.10 -25.78
N ASN A 195 35.88 8.78 -24.66
CA ASN A 195 37.19 8.65 -24.03
C ASN A 195 37.19 7.51 -23.01
N GLU A 196 37.53 6.32 -23.42
CA GLU A 196 37.57 5.14 -22.56
C GLU A 196 38.52 5.25 -21.36
N GLN A 197 39.47 6.21 -21.40
CA GLN A 197 40.43 6.46 -20.30
C GLN A 197 39.93 7.50 -19.29
N ARG A 198 38.77 8.11 -19.52
CA ARG A 198 38.18 9.07 -18.62
C ARG A 198 37.84 8.44 -17.30
N PRO A 199 38.19 9.03 -16.14
CA PRO A 199 37.79 8.53 -14.81
C PRO A 199 36.28 8.58 -14.62
N VAL A 200 35.72 7.57 -13.92
CA VAL A 200 34.29 7.49 -13.58
C VAL A 200 33.85 8.69 -12.75
N GLU A 201 34.71 9.21 -11.85
CA GLU A 201 34.42 10.36 -11.00
C GLU A 201 34.07 11.64 -11.77
N GLU A 202 34.60 11.78 -13.00
CA GLU A 202 34.28 12.93 -13.86
C GLU A 202 32.93 12.80 -14.60
N LEU A 203 32.38 11.59 -14.66
CA LEU A 203 31.11 11.27 -15.33
C LEU A 203 29.95 11.07 -14.37
N MET A 204 30.26 10.71 -13.12
CA MET A 204 29.25 10.46 -12.10
C MET A 204 28.50 11.74 -11.73
N ASN A 205 27.24 11.58 -11.32
CA ASN A 205 26.50 12.60 -10.61
C ASN A 205 26.78 12.48 -9.11
N PRO A 206 27.41 13.47 -8.46
CA PRO A 206 27.70 13.42 -7.02
C PRO A 206 26.47 13.76 -6.15
N ASN A 207 25.41 14.36 -6.73
CA ASN A 207 24.17 14.66 -6.02
C ASN A 207 23.24 13.44 -6.04
N VAL A 208 23.56 12.46 -5.22
CA VAL A 208 22.77 11.22 -5.12
C VAL A 208 21.70 11.39 -4.05
N VAL A 209 20.44 11.16 -4.43
CA VAL A 209 19.36 10.98 -3.46
C VAL A 209 19.45 9.54 -2.98
N SER A 210 19.54 9.36 -1.67
CA SER A 210 19.60 8.04 -1.01
C SER A 210 18.72 8.05 0.24
N VAL A 211 18.36 6.89 0.72
CA VAL A 211 17.62 6.69 1.98
C VAL A 211 18.45 5.84 2.93
N VAL A 212 18.19 5.99 4.23
CA VAL A 212 18.82 5.12 5.22
C VAL A 212 18.01 3.84 5.40
N THR A 213 18.66 2.75 5.81
CA THR A 213 18.02 1.43 6.00
C THR A 213 16.78 1.47 6.91
N SER A 214 16.68 2.44 7.81
CA SER A 214 15.54 2.60 8.73
C SER A 214 14.44 3.55 8.20
N THR A 215 14.56 4.04 6.98
CA THR A 215 13.49 4.83 6.32
C THR A 215 12.32 3.91 6.05
N ASP A 216 11.11 4.40 6.25
CA ASP A 216 9.89 3.70 5.91
C ASP A 216 9.86 3.31 4.42
N ARG A 217 9.35 2.10 4.09
CA ARG A 217 9.31 1.60 2.71
C ARG A 217 8.44 2.47 1.81
N GLU A 218 7.33 3.03 2.35
CA GLU A 218 6.45 3.94 1.60
C GLU A 218 7.18 5.23 1.26
N ASP A 219 7.87 5.85 2.24
CA ASP A 219 8.65 7.07 2.02
C ASP A 219 9.74 6.86 0.96
N ALA A 220 10.40 5.69 0.96
CA ALA A 220 11.40 5.33 -0.04
C ALA A 220 10.79 5.16 -1.43
N ALA A 221 9.66 4.47 -1.54
CA ALA A 221 8.93 4.27 -2.80
C ALA A 221 8.41 5.60 -3.37
N GLN A 222 7.92 6.51 -2.53
CA GLN A 222 7.50 7.86 -2.93
C GLN A 222 8.67 8.69 -3.49
N LEU A 223 9.89 8.51 -2.99
CA LEU A 223 11.07 9.16 -3.58
C LEU A 223 11.37 8.64 -4.98
N ILE A 224 11.21 7.35 -5.23
CA ILE A 224 11.34 6.76 -6.57
C ILE A 224 10.31 7.37 -7.52
N GLU A 225 9.04 7.42 -7.12
CA GLU A 225 7.97 8.06 -7.89
C GLU A 225 8.27 9.54 -8.18
N LYS A 226 8.63 10.30 -7.14
CA LYS A 226 8.87 11.75 -7.22
C LYS A 226 10.00 12.13 -8.17
N TYR A 227 11.09 11.37 -8.16
CA TYR A 227 12.27 11.68 -8.97
C TYR A 227 12.30 10.89 -10.29
N GLY A 228 11.40 9.92 -10.48
CA GLY A 228 11.39 9.05 -11.64
C GLY A 228 12.63 8.15 -11.73
N TYR A 229 13.12 7.66 -10.60
CA TYR A 229 14.30 6.81 -10.54
C TYR A 229 13.93 5.37 -10.92
N LEU A 230 14.89 4.65 -11.53
CA LEU A 230 14.79 3.21 -11.77
C LEU A 230 15.22 2.39 -10.55
N ALA A 231 16.09 2.96 -9.72
CA ALA A 231 16.50 2.38 -8.46
C ALA A 231 17.00 3.48 -7.53
N LEU A 232 16.75 3.33 -6.23
CA LEU A 232 17.11 4.25 -5.15
C LEU A 232 18.15 3.59 -4.24
N PRO A 233 19.34 4.18 -4.05
CA PRO A 233 20.34 3.61 -3.17
C PRO A 233 19.93 3.72 -1.70
N VAL A 234 20.12 2.62 -0.98
CA VAL A 234 19.91 2.48 0.45
C VAL A 234 21.27 2.45 1.14
N VAL A 235 21.45 3.32 2.13
CA VAL A 235 22.71 3.49 2.85
C VAL A 235 22.56 3.22 4.35
N ASP A 236 23.66 2.91 5.02
CA ASP A 236 23.69 2.85 6.48
C ASP A 236 23.87 4.27 7.08
N LYS A 237 23.95 4.35 8.42
CA LYS A 237 24.12 5.63 9.14
C LYS A 237 25.46 6.32 8.85
N GLU A 238 26.45 5.61 8.34
CA GLU A 238 27.75 6.12 7.92
C GLU A 238 27.81 6.44 6.42
N ASN A 239 26.66 6.46 5.73
CA ASN A 239 26.54 6.70 4.29
C ASN A 239 27.26 5.64 3.43
N ARG A 240 27.34 4.39 3.91
CA ARG A 240 27.83 3.27 3.11
C ARG A 240 26.67 2.64 2.35
N LEU A 241 26.88 2.37 1.10
CA LEU A 241 25.89 1.69 0.27
C LEU A 241 25.71 0.24 0.74
N VAL A 242 24.50 -0.12 1.10
CA VAL A 242 24.14 -1.47 1.58
C VAL A 242 23.19 -2.20 0.63
N GLY A 243 22.35 -1.48 -0.11
CA GLY A 243 21.40 -2.04 -1.05
C GLY A 243 20.83 -1.00 -2.00
N ILE A 244 19.89 -1.42 -2.81
CA ILE A 244 19.05 -0.58 -3.66
C ILE A 244 17.61 -1.03 -3.56
N LEU A 245 16.67 -0.09 -3.68
CA LEU A 245 15.25 -0.37 -3.91
C LEU A 245 14.94 -0.11 -5.38
N THR A 246 14.30 -1.04 -6.06
CA THR A 246 13.99 -0.93 -7.49
C THR A 246 12.65 -0.27 -7.75
N VAL A 247 12.36 0.11 -8.98
CA VAL A 247 11.11 0.82 -9.33
C VAL A 247 9.90 -0.12 -9.34
N ASP A 248 10.09 -1.37 -9.71
CA ASP A 248 9.07 -2.43 -9.72
C ASP A 248 8.62 -2.75 -8.29
N ASP A 249 9.56 -2.96 -7.35
CA ASP A 249 9.24 -3.11 -5.92
C ASP A 249 8.55 -1.87 -5.36
N ALA A 250 9.05 -0.67 -5.72
CA ALA A 250 8.41 0.56 -5.30
C ALA A 250 6.96 0.69 -5.79
N ILE A 251 6.64 0.21 -7.00
CA ILE A 251 5.26 0.18 -7.52
C ILE A 251 4.40 -0.78 -6.70
N SER A 252 4.91 -1.96 -6.38
CA SER A 252 4.22 -2.96 -5.55
C SER A 252 3.96 -2.41 -4.16
N ILE A 253 4.97 -1.84 -3.49
CA ILE A 253 4.85 -1.19 -2.19
C ILE A 253 3.76 -0.12 -2.20
N LEU A 254 3.76 0.79 -3.18
CA LEU A 254 2.75 1.86 -3.26
C LEU A 254 1.32 1.32 -3.49
N GLN A 255 1.16 0.19 -4.17
CA GLN A 255 -0.14 -0.47 -4.34
C GLN A 255 -0.62 -1.14 -3.05
N ASP A 256 0.28 -1.79 -2.32
CA ASP A 256 -0.03 -2.44 -1.06
C ASP A 256 -0.39 -1.42 0.02
N GLU A 257 0.38 -0.34 0.16
CA GLU A 257 0.08 0.76 1.07
C GLU A 257 -1.27 1.42 0.73
N ALA A 258 -1.55 1.67 -0.56
CA ALA A 258 -2.85 2.20 -0.97
C ALA A 258 -4.02 1.25 -0.65
N SER A 259 -3.79 -0.06 -0.75
CA SER A 259 -4.78 -1.09 -0.41
C SER A 259 -4.99 -1.19 1.09
N GLU A 260 -3.91 -1.10 1.86
CA GLU A 260 -3.91 -1.04 3.31
C GLU A 260 -4.67 0.19 3.82
N ASP A 261 -4.37 1.37 3.28
CA ASP A 261 -5.05 2.62 3.57
C ASP A 261 -6.57 2.53 3.34
N ILE A 262 -6.98 1.97 2.19
CA ILE A 262 -8.40 1.76 1.88
C ILE A 262 -9.06 0.84 2.93
N ALA A 263 -8.40 -0.22 3.36
CA ALA A 263 -8.92 -1.11 4.38
C ALA A 263 -9.05 -0.40 5.74
N LYS A 264 -8.00 0.30 6.19
CA LYS A 264 -7.98 1.08 7.44
C LYS A 264 -9.05 2.18 7.44
N MET A 265 -9.17 2.93 6.34
CA MET A 265 -10.20 3.97 6.15
C MET A 265 -11.63 3.43 6.23
N ASN A 266 -11.84 2.16 5.96
CA ASN A 266 -13.14 1.48 6.10
C ASN A 266 -13.28 0.67 7.39
N ALA A 267 -12.40 0.87 8.36
CA ALA A 267 -12.36 0.13 9.62
C ALA A 267 -12.33 -1.40 9.40
N MET A 268 -11.42 -1.84 8.56
CA MET A 268 -11.12 -3.25 8.32
C MET A 268 -9.63 -3.50 8.60
N THR A 269 -9.31 -4.69 9.07
CA THR A 269 -7.91 -5.12 9.13
C THR A 269 -7.45 -5.45 7.71
N PRO A 270 -6.32 -4.91 7.23
CA PRO A 270 -5.77 -5.22 5.91
C PRO A 270 -5.50 -6.71 5.71
N SER A 271 -5.43 -7.14 4.47
CA SER A 271 -5.10 -8.51 4.09
C SER A 271 -4.45 -8.52 2.71
N ASP A 272 -3.30 -9.14 2.60
CA ASP A 272 -2.51 -9.27 1.37
C ASP A 272 -3.06 -10.36 0.42
N LYS A 273 -4.04 -11.14 0.90
CA LYS A 273 -4.62 -12.23 0.13
C LYS A 273 -5.66 -11.74 -0.87
N PRO A 274 -5.64 -12.22 -2.13
CA PRO A 274 -6.69 -11.98 -3.10
C PRO A 274 -8.08 -12.36 -2.55
N TYR A 275 -9.11 -11.62 -2.92
CA TYR A 275 -10.46 -11.74 -2.36
C TYR A 275 -11.01 -13.18 -2.32
N PHE A 276 -10.84 -13.95 -3.39
CA PHE A 276 -11.35 -15.33 -3.47
C PHE A 276 -10.51 -16.36 -2.73
N LYS A 277 -9.27 -16.02 -2.35
CA LYS A 277 -8.39 -16.87 -1.54
C LYS A 277 -8.55 -16.64 -0.04
N GLN A 278 -9.15 -15.50 0.36
CA GLN A 278 -9.48 -15.24 1.76
C GLN A 278 -10.53 -16.23 2.27
N SER A 279 -10.24 -16.90 3.38
CA SER A 279 -11.25 -17.74 4.01
C SER A 279 -12.37 -16.87 4.62
N MET A 280 -13.60 -17.43 4.71
CA MET A 280 -14.70 -16.73 5.39
C MET A 280 -14.35 -16.33 6.84
N ARG A 281 -13.47 -17.09 7.50
CA ARG A 281 -13.02 -16.80 8.88
C ARG A 281 -12.08 -15.61 8.92
N ASP A 282 -11.22 -15.44 7.93
CA ASP A 282 -10.29 -14.31 7.85
C ASP A 282 -11.06 -13.01 7.58
N VAL A 283 -11.98 -13.03 6.61
CA VAL A 283 -12.88 -11.91 6.32
C VAL A 283 -13.73 -11.54 7.54
N TYR A 284 -14.24 -12.53 8.29
CA TYR A 284 -14.98 -12.29 9.54
C TYR A 284 -14.08 -11.63 10.59
N LYS A 285 -12.87 -12.16 10.80
CA LYS A 285 -11.92 -11.63 11.79
C LYS A 285 -11.45 -10.22 11.47
N SER A 286 -11.28 -9.87 10.19
CA SER A 286 -10.87 -8.51 9.79
C SER A 286 -11.93 -7.45 10.06
N ARG A 287 -13.22 -7.82 10.10
CA ARG A 287 -14.35 -6.87 10.24
C ARG A 287 -14.93 -6.82 11.64
N ILE A 288 -15.04 -7.95 12.35
CA ILE A 288 -15.83 -8.03 13.60
C ILE A 288 -15.29 -7.17 14.73
N PRO A 289 -13.98 -7.01 14.99
CA PRO A 289 -13.49 -6.17 16.06
C PRO A 289 -13.92 -4.71 15.90
N TRP A 290 -13.82 -4.19 14.68
CA TRP A 290 -14.21 -2.83 14.35
C TRP A 290 -15.72 -2.63 14.43
N LEU A 291 -16.53 -3.56 13.94
CA LEU A 291 -18.00 -3.50 14.03
C LEU A 291 -18.47 -3.50 15.49
N LEU A 292 -17.85 -4.29 16.35
CA LEU A 292 -18.15 -4.29 17.79
C LEU A 292 -17.76 -2.97 18.45
N PHE A 293 -16.60 -2.42 18.13
CA PHE A 293 -16.16 -1.13 18.61
C PHE A 293 -17.15 -0.01 18.22
N LEU A 294 -17.54 0.03 16.93
CA LEU A 294 -18.51 1.01 16.42
C LEU A 294 -19.90 0.84 17.03
N MET A 295 -20.34 -0.39 17.23
CA MET A 295 -21.61 -0.67 17.93
C MET A 295 -21.60 -0.14 19.38
N LEU A 296 -20.50 -0.33 20.11
CA LEU A 296 -20.35 0.22 21.47
C LEU A 296 -20.32 1.75 21.43
N SER A 297 -19.62 2.33 20.48
CA SER A 297 -19.53 3.78 20.30
C SER A 297 -20.89 4.42 20.00
N ALA A 298 -21.77 3.75 19.24
CA ALA A 298 -23.13 4.21 18.95
C ALA A 298 -24.01 4.33 20.23
N THR A 299 -23.58 3.70 21.32
CA THR A 299 -24.28 3.88 22.64
C THR A 299 -24.25 5.32 23.10
N PHE A 300 -23.22 6.11 22.77
CA PHE A 300 -23.16 7.53 23.14
C PHE A 300 -24.28 8.33 22.47
N SER A 301 -24.54 8.12 21.19
CA SER A 301 -25.67 8.74 20.48
C SER A 301 -27.00 8.36 21.10
N SER A 302 -27.17 7.10 21.48
CA SER A 302 -28.39 6.64 22.20
C SER A 302 -28.59 7.32 23.57
N LEU A 303 -27.51 7.54 24.33
CA LEU A 303 -27.55 8.24 25.61
C LEU A 303 -27.96 9.72 25.43
N VAL A 304 -27.45 10.39 24.40
CA VAL A 304 -27.86 11.76 24.07
C VAL A 304 -29.33 11.80 23.72
N ILE A 305 -29.84 10.94 22.86
CA ILE A 305 -31.28 10.89 22.49
C ILE A 305 -32.17 10.71 23.74
N ARG A 306 -31.82 9.77 24.64
CA ARG A 306 -32.54 9.55 25.88
C ARG A 306 -32.53 10.79 26.79
N GLY A 307 -31.41 11.51 26.84
CA GLY A 307 -31.30 12.75 27.62
C GLY A 307 -32.23 13.88 27.15
N TYR A 308 -32.72 13.82 25.91
CA TYR A 308 -33.64 14.81 25.33
C TYR A 308 -35.04 14.26 25.01
N GLU A 309 -35.43 13.15 25.61
CA GLU A 309 -36.73 12.50 25.39
C GLU A 309 -37.93 13.47 25.60
N SER A 310 -37.87 14.34 26.59
CA SER A 310 -38.92 15.36 26.85
C SER A 310 -39.06 16.34 25.68
N ALA A 311 -37.97 16.78 25.07
CA ALA A 311 -38.00 17.67 23.91
C ALA A 311 -38.58 16.96 22.67
N LEU A 312 -38.23 15.70 22.48
CA LEU A 312 -38.77 14.87 21.39
C LEU A 312 -40.27 14.59 21.56
N ALA A 313 -40.72 14.37 22.81
CA ALA A 313 -42.15 14.20 23.12
C ALA A 313 -42.95 15.48 22.86
N ALA A 314 -42.38 16.66 23.12
CA ALA A 314 -43.01 17.94 22.86
C ALA A 314 -43.19 18.23 21.36
N VAL A 315 -42.20 17.84 20.52
CA VAL A 315 -42.25 18.06 19.08
C VAL A 315 -41.76 16.80 18.33
N THR A 316 -42.65 15.83 18.18
CA THR A 316 -42.37 14.49 17.64
C THR A 316 -41.74 14.51 16.22
N VAL A 317 -42.08 15.55 15.43
CA VAL A 317 -41.53 15.74 14.07
C VAL A 317 -40.02 15.87 14.06
N LEU A 318 -39.40 16.33 15.15
CA LEU A 318 -37.95 16.44 15.26
C LEU A 318 -37.25 15.09 15.06
N THR A 319 -37.85 13.99 15.49
CA THR A 319 -37.30 12.64 15.37
C THR A 319 -37.06 12.25 13.90
N ALA A 320 -37.94 12.69 12.99
CA ALA A 320 -37.87 12.34 11.57
C ALA A 320 -36.64 12.92 10.85
N TYR A 321 -36.05 13.98 11.40
CA TYR A 321 -34.88 14.65 10.79
C TYR A 321 -33.52 14.24 11.37
N ILE A 322 -33.53 13.46 12.45
CA ILE A 322 -32.27 12.93 13.04
C ILE A 322 -31.42 12.19 12.01
N PRO A 323 -31.95 11.19 11.26
CA PRO A 323 -31.14 10.45 10.30
C PRO A 323 -30.52 11.35 9.22
N MET A 324 -31.28 12.34 8.74
CA MET A 324 -30.79 13.26 7.71
C MET A 324 -29.62 14.13 8.23
N LEU A 325 -29.73 14.61 9.47
CA LEU A 325 -28.70 15.45 10.08
C LEU A 325 -27.40 14.66 10.36
N THR A 326 -27.53 13.46 10.92
CA THR A 326 -26.38 12.59 11.21
C THR A 326 -25.71 12.13 9.92
N ASP A 327 -26.49 11.68 8.93
CA ASP A 327 -25.95 11.25 7.63
C ASP A 327 -25.22 12.40 6.89
N ALA A 328 -25.83 13.60 6.84
CA ALA A 328 -25.21 14.77 6.24
C ALA A 328 -23.89 15.14 6.94
N GLY A 329 -23.85 15.05 8.27
CA GLY A 329 -22.65 15.28 9.06
C GLY A 329 -21.56 14.24 8.82
N GLY A 330 -21.92 12.97 8.90
CA GLY A 330 -21.00 11.85 8.67
C GLY A 330 -20.36 11.92 7.28
N ASN A 331 -21.17 12.16 6.25
CA ASN A 331 -20.69 12.28 4.88
C ASN A 331 -19.77 13.50 4.69
N ALA A 332 -20.14 14.67 5.24
CA ALA A 332 -19.31 15.88 5.15
C ALA A 332 -17.95 15.70 5.85
N GLY A 333 -17.93 15.07 7.02
CA GLY A 333 -16.71 14.77 7.75
C GLY A 333 -15.81 13.77 6.99
N SER A 334 -16.41 12.69 6.51
CA SER A 334 -15.69 11.66 5.74
C SER A 334 -15.05 12.21 4.45
N GLN A 335 -15.76 13.08 3.72
CA GLN A 335 -15.21 13.73 2.52
C GLN A 335 -13.99 14.59 2.85
N SER A 336 -14.05 15.39 3.91
CA SER A 336 -12.93 16.21 4.35
C SER A 336 -11.75 15.35 4.79
N THR A 337 -11.99 14.32 5.60
CA THR A 337 -10.96 13.40 6.09
C THR A 337 -10.23 12.68 4.96
N SER A 338 -10.98 12.05 4.03
CA SER A 338 -10.38 11.33 2.91
C SER A 338 -9.52 12.26 2.04
N THR A 339 -9.96 13.53 1.88
CA THR A 339 -9.18 14.53 1.14
C THR A 339 -7.88 14.88 1.88
N ILE A 340 -7.95 15.05 3.20
CA ILE A 340 -6.79 15.40 4.02
C ILE A 340 -5.79 14.25 4.09
N ILE A 341 -6.26 13.03 4.39
CA ILE A 341 -5.40 11.83 4.42
C ILE A 341 -4.67 11.68 3.09
N ARG A 342 -5.41 11.73 1.97
CA ARG A 342 -4.79 11.64 0.63
C ARG A 342 -3.77 12.73 0.38
N SER A 343 -4.07 13.99 0.76
CA SER A 343 -3.15 15.11 0.54
C SER A 343 -1.91 15.02 1.44
N MET A 344 -2.01 14.40 2.61
CA MET A 344 -0.87 14.10 3.48
C MET A 344 -0.02 12.97 2.89
N ALA A 345 -0.65 11.87 2.47
CA ALA A 345 0.03 10.73 1.87
C ALA A 345 0.83 11.09 0.60
N VAL A 346 0.33 12.01 -0.23
CA VAL A 346 1.09 12.49 -1.41
C VAL A 346 2.03 13.67 -1.13
N GLY A 347 2.15 14.10 0.14
CA GLY A 347 3.04 15.18 0.54
C GLY A 347 2.60 16.61 0.11
N ASP A 348 1.34 16.79 -0.33
CA ASP A 348 0.80 18.09 -0.71
C ASP A 348 0.62 19.04 0.48
N ILE A 349 0.33 18.48 1.65
CA ILE A 349 0.12 19.20 2.91
C ILE A 349 0.91 18.57 4.04
N THR A 350 1.29 19.40 5.01
CA THR A 350 1.98 18.98 6.23
C THR A 350 1.20 19.46 7.46
N PRO A 351 1.43 18.86 8.65
CA PRO A 351 0.81 19.34 9.89
C PRO A 351 1.04 20.82 10.21
N HIS A 352 2.09 21.41 9.64
CA HIS A 352 2.37 22.85 9.80
C HIS A 352 1.38 23.74 9.03
N ASP A 353 0.73 23.21 8.00
CA ASP A 353 -0.26 23.94 7.19
C ASP A 353 -1.65 23.98 7.85
N LEU A 354 -1.82 23.36 9.02
CA LEU A 354 -3.11 23.22 9.71
C LEU A 354 -3.96 24.51 9.78
N PRO A 355 -3.42 25.70 10.12
CA PRO A 355 -4.24 26.93 10.17
C PRO A 355 -4.80 27.32 8.80
N ARG A 356 -4.04 27.09 7.73
CA ARG A 356 -4.44 27.36 6.35
C ARG A 356 -5.50 26.36 5.87
N ILE A 357 -5.34 25.10 6.25
CA ILE A 357 -6.30 24.02 5.93
C ILE A 357 -7.63 24.31 6.64
N ILE A 358 -7.63 24.57 7.95
CA ILE A 358 -8.82 24.92 8.72
C ILE A 358 -9.56 26.10 8.09
N TRP A 359 -8.84 27.16 7.74
CA TRP A 359 -9.44 28.34 7.11
C TRP A 359 -10.11 28.03 5.77
N ARG A 360 -9.48 27.16 4.98
CA ARG A 360 -10.02 26.71 3.69
C ARG A 360 -11.29 25.86 3.90
N GLU A 361 -11.20 24.85 4.76
CA GLU A 361 -12.30 23.94 5.03
C GLU A 361 -13.49 24.63 5.70
N CYS A 362 -13.28 25.57 6.62
CA CYS A 362 -14.37 26.38 7.18
C CYS A 362 -15.19 27.11 6.11
N ARG A 363 -14.52 27.66 5.08
CA ARG A 363 -15.22 28.35 3.97
C ARG A 363 -16.00 27.37 3.10
N VAL A 364 -15.40 26.21 2.81
CA VAL A 364 -16.08 25.16 2.06
C VAL A 364 -17.27 24.62 2.85
N ALA A 365 -17.09 24.35 4.14
CA ALA A 365 -18.14 23.89 5.04
C ALA A 365 -19.31 24.86 5.10
N LEU A 366 -19.03 26.16 5.20
CA LEU A 366 -20.08 27.19 5.23
C LEU A 366 -20.85 27.23 3.90
N MET A 367 -20.16 27.18 2.77
CA MET A 367 -20.79 27.14 1.45
C MET A 367 -21.70 25.91 1.30
N CYS A 368 -21.18 24.72 1.62
CA CYS A 368 -21.93 23.47 1.57
C CYS A 368 -23.12 23.49 2.53
N GLY A 369 -22.89 23.86 3.80
CA GLY A 369 -23.91 23.92 4.81
C GLY A 369 -25.05 24.87 4.50
N VAL A 370 -24.73 26.08 4.01
CA VAL A 370 -25.77 27.05 3.59
C VAL A 370 -26.53 26.53 2.37
N THR A 371 -25.86 25.96 1.37
CA THR A 371 -26.53 25.42 0.21
C THR A 371 -27.50 24.29 0.58
N LEU A 372 -27.03 23.34 1.40
CA LEU A 372 -27.86 22.24 1.89
C LEU A 372 -29.04 22.76 2.73
N ALA A 373 -28.80 23.72 3.63
CA ALA A 373 -29.82 24.31 4.46
C ALA A 373 -30.90 25.01 3.65
N VAL A 374 -30.55 25.80 2.63
CA VAL A 374 -31.49 26.48 1.74
C VAL A 374 -32.33 25.46 0.97
N CYS A 375 -31.71 24.47 0.35
CA CYS A 375 -32.42 23.42 -0.39
C CYS A 375 -33.36 22.65 0.52
N ASN A 376 -32.90 22.26 1.71
CA ASN A 376 -33.70 21.51 2.67
C ASN A 376 -34.86 22.36 3.25
N PHE A 377 -34.65 23.67 3.50
CA PHE A 377 -35.67 24.56 3.95
C PHE A 377 -36.88 24.60 3.00
N PHE A 378 -36.62 24.78 1.70
CA PHE A 378 -37.68 24.75 0.71
C PHE A 378 -38.32 23.37 0.56
N LYS A 379 -37.55 22.30 0.64
CA LYS A 379 -38.07 20.92 0.67
C LYS A 379 -39.03 20.72 1.83
N MET A 380 -38.65 21.14 3.06
CA MET A 380 -39.47 20.99 4.25
C MET A 380 -40.77 21.79 4.19
N LEU A 381 -40.72 23.00 3.65
CA LEU A 381 -41.93 23.84 3.52
C LEU A 381 -42.87 23.35 2.43
N LEU A 382 -42.32 22.99 1.23
CA LEU A 382 -43.12 22.69 0.04
C LEU A 382 -43.58 21.23 -0.02
N LEU A 383 -42.66 20.30 0.29
CA LEU A 383 -42.93 18.86 0.18
C LEU A 383 -43.42 18.28 1.51
N ASP A 384 -42.71 18.53 2.59
CA ASP A 384 -43.04 17.95 3.91
C ASP A 384 -44.11 18.74 4.64
N ARG A 385 -44.42 19.99 4.22
CA ARG A 385 -45.39 20.90 4.82
C ARG A 385 -45.18 21.15 6.31
N ILE A 386 -43.92 21.26 6.71
CA ILE A 386 -43.49 21.46 8.09
C ILE A 386 -43.56 22.94 8.46
N ALA A 387 -43.90 23.23 9.72
CA ALA A 387 -43.92 24.60 10.21
C ALA A 387 -42.54 25.27 10.14
N ALA A 388 -42.50 26.53 9.71
CA ALA A 388 -41.26 27.29 9.51
C ALA A 388 -40.29 27.28 10.71
N PRO A 389 -40.74 27.37 11.99
CA PRO A 389 -39.81 27.29 13.12
C PRO A 389 -39.07 25.97 13.23
N VAL A 390 -39.74 24.84 12.95
CA VAL A 390 -39.10 23.52 12.94
C VAL A 390 -38.11 23.39 11.78
N ALA A 391 -38.52 23.87 10.58
CA ALA A 391 -37.61 23.90 9.42
C ALA A 391 -36.37 24.75 9.69
N LEU A 392 -36.49 25.86 10.40
CA LEU A 392 -35.39 26.72 10.81
C LEU A 392 -34.41 25.98 11.74
N VAL A 393 -34.94 25.27 12.76
CA VAL A 393 -34.13 24.48 13.68
C VAL A 393 -33.27 23.46 12.91
N VAL A 394 -33.90 22.71 12.01
CA VAL A 394 -33.19 21.69 11.22
C VAL A 394 -32.13 22.32 10.31
N CYS A 395 -32.45 23.42 9.62
CA CYS A 395 -31.52 24.09 8.70
C CYS A 395 -30.35 24.76 9.44
N VAL A 396 -30.57 25.40 10.56
CA VAL A 396 -29.51 25.99 11.40
C VAL A 396 -28.60 24.87 11.92
N THR A 397 -29.18 23.79 12.42
CA THR A 397 -28.42 22.62 12.86
C THR A 397 -27.57 22.07 11.72
N LEU A 398 -28.13 21.92 10.53
CA LEU A 398 -27.42 21.38 9.34
C LEU A 398 -26.16 22.20 9.02
N ILE A 399 -26.23 23.54 9.07
CA ILE A 399 -25.06 24.39 8.85
C ILE A 399 -23.97 24.13 9.89
N PHE A 400 -24.34 24.10 11.17
CA PHE A 400 -23.37 23.85 12.24
C PHE A 400 -22.81 22.41 12.20
N THR A 401 -23.65 21.44 11.87
CA THR A 401 -23.24 20.04 11.70
C THR A 401 -22.18 19.92 10.62
N VAL A 402 -22.43 20.44 9.41
CA VAL A 402 -21.48 20.37 8.29
C VAL A 402 -20.18 21.10 8.65
N LEU A 403 -20.26 22.28 9.27
CA LEU A 403 -19.08 23.03 9.69
C LEU A 403 -18.22 22.24 10.69
N LEU A 404 -18.85 21.70 11.72
CA LEU A 404 -18.16 20.96 12.78
C LEU A 404 -17.60 19.63 12.25
N SER A 405 -18.36 18.93 11.41
CA SER A 405 -17.94 17.67 10.80
C SER A 405 -16.69 17.81 9.95
N GLN A 406 -16.64 18.82 9.08
CA GLN A 406 -15.45 19.05 8.26
C GLN A 406 -14.25 19.45 9.11
N LEU A 407 -14.45 20.23 10.18
CA LEU A 407 -13.39 20.56 11.13
C LEU A 407 -12.86 19.31 11.85
N ILE A 408 -13.73 18.44 12.32
CA ILE A 408 -13.34 17.17 12.95
C ILE A 408 -12.57 16.31 11.92
N GLY A 409 -13.08 16.27 10.69
CA GLY A 409 -12.46 15.52 9.58
C GLY A 409 -11.05 16.00 9.22
N VAL A 410 -10.75 17.28 9.41
CA VAL A 410 -9.39 17.83 9.27
C VAL A 410 -8.52 17.53 10.50
N LEU A 411 -9.07 17.75 11.68
CA LEU A 411 -8.28 17.73 12.91
C LEU A 411 -7.83 16.32 13.29
N LEU A 412 -8.68 15.31 13.11
CA LEU A 412 -8.36 13.96 13.54
C LEU A 412 -7.15 13.36 12.82
N PRO A 413 -7.05 13.36 11.47
CA PRO A 413 -5.87 12.84 10.78
C PRO A 413 -4.59 13.60 11.14
N VAL A 414 -4.64 14.93 11.19
CA VAL A 414 -3.46 15.76 11.52
C VAL A 414 -2.99 15.53 12.96
N ILE A 415 -3.93 15.31 13.89
CA ILE A 415 -3.58 14.96 15.27
C ILE A 415 -2.97 13.55 15.31
N ALA A 416 -3.55 12.59 14.59
CA ALA A 416 -3.03 11.22 14.53
C ALA A 416 -1.57 11.21 14.07
N GLU A 417 -1.24 11.87 12.97
CA GLU A 417 0.12 11.97 12.46
C GLU A 417 1.08 12.62 13.48
N LYS A 418 0.64 13.68 14.16
CA LYS A 418 1.46 14.31 15.22
C LYS A 418 1.81 13.34 16.35
N PHE A 419 0.93 12.38 16.64
CA PHE A 419 1.16 11.32 17.64
C PHE A 419 1.78 10.06 17.03
N LYS A 420 2.18 10.10 15.75
CA LYS A 420 2.70 8.95 15.02
C LYS A 420 1.73 7.77 14.97
N ILE A 421 0.45 8.06 14.89
CA ILE A 421 -0.62 7.11 14.64
C ILE A 421 -0.99 7.30 13.17
N ASP A 422 -1.17 6.20 12.46
CA ASP A 422 -1.58 6.21 11.06
C ASP A 422 -2.90 7.02 10.88
N PRO A 423 -2.88 8.08 10.05
CA PRO A 423 -4.07 8.91 9.82
C PRO A 423 -5.25 8.13 9.22
N ALA A 424 -5.01 7.06 8.45
CA ALA A 424 -6.04 6.26 7.81
C ALA A 424 -6.97 5.59 8.84
N VAL A 425 -6.45 5.22 10.02
CA VAL A 425 -7.25 4.64 11.12
C VAL A 425 -8.28 5.64 11.67
N MET A 426 -8.02 6.96 11.55
CA MET A 426 -8.93 8.02 12.02
C MET A 426 -10.03 8.38 11.00
N ALA A 427 -10.23 7.55 9.98
CA ALA A 427 -11.14 7.83 8.87
C ALA A 427 -12.62 7.57 9.19
N SER A 428 -13.41 7.37 8.17
CA SER A 428 -14.86 7.49 8.10
C SER A 428 -15.66 6.94 9.29
N PRO A 429 -15.49 5.71 9.80
CA PRO A 429 -16.38 5.17 10.81
C PRO A 429 -16.21 5.80 12.21
N LEU A 430 -14.97 6.21 12.56
CA LEU A 430 -14.72 6.89 13.83
C LEU A 430 -15.29 8.31 13.80
N ILE A 431 -15.12 8.99 12.66
CA ILE A 431 -15.64 10.34 12.44
C ILE A 431 -17.15 10.35 12.52
N THR A 432 -17.83 9.44 11.82
CA THR A 432 -19.31 9.38 11.86
C THR A 432 -19.83 9.23 13.28
N THR A 433 -19.20 8.39 14.10
CA THR A 433 -19.61 8.21 15.51
C THR A 433 -19.46 9.49 16.34
N ILE A 434 -18.36 10.23 16.19
CA ILE A 434 -18.11 11.49 16.89
C ILE A 434 -19.09 12.56 16.40
N VAL A 435 -19.25 12.64 15.08
CA VAL A 435 -20.11 13.61 14.42
C VAL A 435 -21.58 13.38 14.77
N ASP A 436 -22.06 12.13 14.76
CA ASP A 436 -23.44 11.79 15.12
C ASP A 436 -23.80 12.29 16.53
N THR A 437 -22.94 11.95 17.49
CA THR A 437 -23.16 12.37 18.89
C THR A 437 -23.17 13.89 19.01
N THR A 438 -22.26 14.57 18.36
CA THR A 438 -22.11 16.02 18.40
C THR A 438 -23.26 16.74 17.67
N THR A 439 -23.66 16.19 16.51
CA THR A 439 -24.81 16.67 15.74
C THR A 439 -26.10 16.62 16.57
N LEU A 440 -26.34 15.51 17.28
CA LEU A 440 -27.51 15.38 18.16
C LEU A 440 -27.49 16.40 19.29
N LEU A 441 -26.32 16.63 19.92
CA LEU A 441 -26.18 17.66 20.94
C LEU A 441 -26.51 19.05 20.40
N ILE A 442 -25.98 19.42 19.23
CA ILE A 442 -26.28 20.70 18.58
C ILE A 442 -27.78 20.78 18.28
N TYR A 443 -28.35 19.74 17.67
CA TYR A 443 -29.72 19.68 17.22
C TYR A 443 -30.71 19.95 18.39
N PHE A 444 -30.56 19.22 19.47
CA PHE A 444 -31.47 19.36 20.62
C PHE A 444 -31.28 20.70 21.34
N ASN A 445 -30.05 21.23 21.40
CA ASN A 445 -29.84 22.56 22.00
C ASN A 445 -30.44 23.68 21.15
N VAL A 446 -30.28 23.61 19.80
CA VAL A 446 -30.92 24.55 18.87
C VAL A 446 -32.45 24.43 18.96
N ALA A 447 -32.99 23.21 19.03
CA ALA A 447 -34.44 22.98 19.19
C ALA A 447 -34.96 23.61 20.47
N LYS A 448 -34.32 23.40 21.63
CA LYS A 448 -34.67 24.04 22.90
C LYS A 448 -34.66 25.56 22.80
N MET A 449 -33.63 26.12 22.17
CA MET A 449 -33.48 27.58 22.07
C MET A 449 -34.55 28.22 21.17
N VAL A 450 -34.84 27.62 20.01
CA VAL A 450 -35.77 28.20 19.02
C VAL A 450 -37.22 27.88 19.30
N LEU A 451 -37.52 26.69 19.80
CA LEU A 451 -38.90 26.24 20.06
C LEU A 451 -39.34 26.44 21.51
N HIS A 452 -38.43 26.90 22.38
CA HIS A 452 -38.70 27.13 23.83
C HIS A 452 -39.26 25.89 24.55
N ILE A 453 -38.71 24.70 24.27
CA ILE A 453 -39.14 23.40 24.82
C ILE A 453 -38.13 22.82 25.80
#